data_b387b0d1d2d24799083bfca3b98f5842
#
_entry.id   b387b0d1d2d24799083bfca3b98f5842
#
_cell.length_a   1.000
_cell.length_b   1.000
_cell.length_c   1.000
_cell.angle_alpha   90.00
_cell.angle_beta   90.00
_cell.angle_gamma   90.00
#
_symmetry.space_group_name_H-M   'P 1'
#
loop_
_entity.id
_entity.type
_entity.pdbx_description
1 polymer ?
#
loop_
_entity_poly.entity_id
_entity_poly.type
_entity_poly.pdbx_seq_one_letter_code
_entity_poly.pdbx_strand_id
1 'polypeptide(L)'
;TKIDEEQVLLDKLKESKDAFESAKNASNVNNYKLSIKSYADVIAEDTNYEKAQQAIVDDGNKYLEEVHKLGETYISEDKYAKAISAYKDSKDVYDDGSADTWIADTESQYKQNVEAQIEKCVSDGDYQTAIIDYNELYDYFKDETYTVKIAELENEWVNKVVAESEQYLSNGDYQNAKKVLNPALGRIKDDEELKAQEARVEEFTPVNLFSLDSFAETTGQCVSVKNWSTGDKTNTGNSGYVGKKVSVEDNMGIGDLKDYRYKTIYNIDGNYDTLTGLFAIDFDSKDCTADNFGAQFFVLGDDDILYKSDWIRGGDMPLEINLDIWKKSGLSRRICG
;
A
#
# COMPACT_ATOMS: atom_id res chain seq x y z
N THR A 1 40.20 -65.59 14.85
CA THR A 1 41.08 -66.14 15.89
C THR A 1 41.68 -65.05 16.76
N LYS A 2 42.28 -65.35 17.91
CA LYS A 2 42.93 -64.40 18.80
C LYS A 2 43.97 -63.53 18.09
N ILE A 3 44.69 -64.12 17.11
CA ILE A 3 45.62 -63.37 16.23
C ILE A 3 44.96 -62.37 15.33
N ASP A 4 43.76 -62.65 14.79
CA ASP A 4 43.02 -61.75 13.93
C ASP A 4 42.50 -60.57 14.76
N GLU A 5 42.09 -60.81 16.01
CA GLU A 5 41.61 -59.74 16.93
C GLU A 5 42.73 -58.79 17.32
N GLU A 6 43.94 -59.35 17.61
CA GLU A 6 45.14 -58.56 17.92
C GLU A 6 45.59 -57.72 16.71
N GLN A 7 45.53 -58.26 15.48
CA GLN A 7 45.86 -57.50 14.27
C GLN A 7 44.86 -56.35 14.02
N VAL A 8 43.54 -56.59 14.20
CA VAL A 8 42.51 -55.54 14.05
C VAL A 8 42.73 -54.41 15.07
N LEU A 9 43.09 -54.74 16.32
CA LEU A 9 43.39 -53.72 17.32
C LEU A 9 44.64 -52.92 16.95
N LEU A 10 45.69 -53.59 16.44
CA LEU A 10 46.94 -52.93 16.02
C LEU A 10 46.66 -51.92 14.88
N ASP A 11 45.79 -52.26 13.89
CA ASP A 11 45.45 -51.40 12.79
C ASP A 11 44.66 -50.21 13.30
N LYS A 12 43.67 -50.41 14.20
CA LYS A 12 42.96 -49.34 14.88
C LYS A 12 43.82 -48.39 15.68
N LEU A 13 44.77 -48.90 16.41
CA LEU A 13 45.76 -48.12 17.17
C LEU A 13 46.68 -47.30 16.27
N LYS A 14 47.00 -47.76 15.07
CA LYS A 14 47.69 -46.95 14.06
C LYS A 14 46.88 -45.84 13.55
N GLU A 15 45.61 -46.09 13.13
CA GLU A 15 44.65 -45.05 12.68
C GLU A 15 44.42 -44.00 13.77
N SER A 16 44.27 -44.43 15.03
CA SER A 16 44.13 -43.57 16.22
C SER A 16 45.33 -42.63 16.40
N LYS A 17 46.54 -43.16 16.27
CA LYS A 17 47.75 -42.35 16.36
C LYS A 17 47.89 -41.35 15.22
N ASP A 18 47.55 -41.75 14.00
CA ASP A 18 47.52 -40.86 12.83
C ASP A 18 46.46 -39.76 13.03
N ALA A 19 45.27 -40.06 13.59
CA ALA A 19 44.24 -39.12 13.97
C ALA A 19 44.72 -38.09 15.00
N PHE A 20 45.43 -38.57 16.06
CA PHE A 20 46.01 -37.69 17.08
C PHE A 20 47.02 -36.68 16.51
N GLU A 21 47.93 -37.11 15.65
CA GLU A 21 48.92 -36.22 15.01
C GLU A 21 48.23 -35.27 14.01
N SER A 22 47.21 -35.71 13.27
CA SER A 22 46.40 -34.88 12.39
C SER A 22 45.70 -33.80 13.18
N ALA A 23 45.04 -34.15 14.29
CA ALA A 23 44.34 -33.22 15.17
C ALA A 23 45.28 -32.14 15.72
N LYS A 24 46.47 -32.56 16.21
CA LYS A 24 47.47 -31.64 16.72
C LYS A 24 47.95 -30.65 15.65
N ASN A 25 48.16 -31.11 14.43
CA ASN A 25 48.52 -30.24 13.31
C ASN A 25 47.42 -29.25 12.99
N ALA A 26 46.13 -29.68 13.00
CA ALA A 26 44.98 -28.79 12.79
C ALA A 26 44.88 -27.75 13.91
N SER A 27 45.05 -28.14 15.17
CA SER A 27 45.08 -27.22 16.32
C SER A 27 46.16 -26.14 16.19
N ASN A 28 47.38 -26.55 15.78
CA ASN A 28 48.48 -25.61 15.61
C ASN A 28 48.27 -24.53 14.55
N VAL A 29 47.35 -24.74 13.61
CA VAL A 29 46.94 -23.76 12.59
C VAL A 29 45.56 -23.16 12.86
N ASN A 30 45.07 -23.30 14.09
CA ASN A 30 43.77 -22.80 14.56
C ASN A 30 42.55 -23.36 13.76
N ASN A 31 42.72 -24.54 13.15
CA ASN A 31 41.59 -25.24 12.54
C ASN A 31 40.91 -26.13 13.59
N TYR A 32 40.28 -25.48 14.56
CA TYR A 32 39.68 -26.14 15.72
C TYR A 32 38.59 -27.14 15.36
N LYS A 33 37.76 -26.82 14.35
CA LYS A 33 36.73 -27.76 13.87
C LYS A 33 37.31 -29.09 13.39
N LEU A 34 38.40 -29.06 12.63
CA LEU A 34 39.08 -30.27 12.17
C LEU A 34 39.83 -30.96 13.32
N SER A 35 40.46 -30.18 14.21
CA SER A 35 41.17 -30.70 15.38
C SER A 35 40.23 -31.51 16.29
N ILE A 36 39.10 -30.94 16.69
CA ILE A 36 38.12 -31.61 17.56
C ILE A 36 37.63 -32.91 16.93
N LYS A 37 37.27 -32.86 15.62
CA LYS A 37 36.83 -34.05 14.90
C LYS A 37 37.90 -35.14 14.88
N SER A 38 39.15 -34.79 14.57
CA SER A 38 40.26 -35.77 14.50
C SER A 38 40.65 -36.32 15.89
N TYR A 39 40.60 -35.49 16.94
CA TYR A 39 40.80 -35.99 18.31
C TYR A 39 39.69 -36.95 18.76
N ALA A 40 38.46 -36.76 18.30
CA ALA A 40 37.37 -37.68 18.59
C ALA A 40 37.55 -39.08 17.99
N ASP A 41 38.38 -39.21 16.94
CA ASP A 41 38.70 -40.50 16.33
C ASP A 41 39.83 -41.27 17.12
N VAL A 42 40.38 -40.68 18.19
CA VAL A 42 41.37 -41.36 19.06
C VAL A 42 40.65 -42.33 20.00
N ILE A 43 41.00 -43.62 19.90
CA ILE A 43 40.34 -44.69 20.66
C ILE A 43 40.91 -44.84 22.10
N ALA A 44 40.07 -45.36 22.99
CA ALA A 44 40.39 -45.49 24.42
C ALA A 44 41.63 -46.33 24.72
N GLU A 45 42.00 -47.27 23.86
CA GLU A 45 43.16 -48.11 23.96
C GLU A 45 44.51 -47.41 23.59
N ASP A 46 44.40 -46.21 22.98
CA ASP A 46 45.56 -45.39 22.64
C ASP A 46 46.11 -44.68 23.87
N THR A 47 47.46 -44.71 24.04
CA THR A 47 48.11 -43.97 25.11
C THR A 47 47.97 -42.49 25.11
N ASN A 48 47.48 -41.92 24.00
CA ASN A 48 47.18 -40.48 23.85
C ASN A 48 45.70 -40.16 24.10
N TYR A 49 44.84 -41.13 24.43
CA TYR A 49 43.40 -40.93 24.57
C TYR A 49 43.05 -39.79 25.55
N GLU A 50 43.60 -39.85 26.79
CA GLU A 50 43.36 -38.81 27.80
C GLU A 50 43.82 -37.41 27.33
N LYS A 51 44.90 -37.33 26.58
CA LYS A 51 45.39 -36.08 26.01
C LYS A 51 44.47 -35.57 24.89
N ALA A 52 43.93 -36.49 24.09
CA ALA A 52 42.97 -36.15 23.05
C ALA A 52 41.68 -35.61 23.66
N GLN A 53 41.17 -36.26 24.73
CA GLN A 53 39.96 -35.76 25.42
C GLN A 53 40.16 -34.36 26.01
N GLN A 54 41.30 -34.09 26.63
CA GLN A 54 41.62 -32.75 27.13
C GLN A 54 41.74 -31.73 25.99
N ALA A 55 42.39 -32.11 24.88
CA ALA A 55 42.58 -31.26 23.72
C ALA A 55 41.24 -30.94 23.02
N ILE A 56 40.25 -31.87 23.01
CA ILE A 56 38.89 -31.60 22.55
C ILE A 56 38.27 -30.46 23.35
N VAL A 57 38.40 -30.46 24.68
CA VAL A 57 37.87 -29.39 25.53
C VAL A 57 38.60 -28.08 25.27
N ASP A 58 39.93 -28.10 25.21
CA ASP A 58 40.73 -26.88 25.02
C ASP A 58 40.50 -26.24 23.65
N ASP A 59 40.45 -27.03 22.58
CA ASP A 59 40.18 -26.55 21.23
C ASP A 59 38.67 -26.24 21.03
N GLY A 60 37.77 -26.96 21.72
CA GLY A 60 36.36 -26.67 21.78
C GLY A 60 36.06 -25.27 22.32
N ASN A 61 36.70 -24.92 23.45
CA ASN A 61 36.56 -23.59 24.03
C ASN A 61 37.03 -22.49 23.08
N LYS A 62 38.17 -22.68 22.40
CA LYS A 62 38.68 -21.71 21.42
C LYS A 62 37.76 -21.60 20.21
N TYR A 63 37.23 -22.72 19.73
CA TYR A 63 36.24 -22.74 18.65
C TYR A 63 34.97 -21.94 19.01
N LEU A 64 34.44 -22.17 20.18
CA LEU A 64 33.26 -21.46 20.67
C LEU A 64 33.54 -19.95 20.84
N GLU A 65 34.73 -19.55 21.28
CA GLU A 65 35.15 -18.17 21.36
C GLU A 65 35.17 -17.50 19.99
N GLU A 66 35.68 -18.16 18.94
CA GLU A 66 35.64 -17.66 17.55
C GLU A 66 34.19 -17.54 17.02
N VAL A 67 33.37 -18.54 17.28
CA VAL A 67 31.97 -18.55 16.87
C VAL A 67 31.17 -17.42 17.58
N HIS A 68 31.40 -17.26 18.89
CA HIS A 68 30.75 -16.18 19.65
C HIS A 68 31.11 -14.79 19.09
N LYS A 69 32.40 -14.55 18.85
CA LYS A 69 32.85 -13.29 18.24
C LYS A 69 32.27 -13.04 16.85
N LEU A 70 32.14 -14.12 16.05
CA LEU A 70 31.47 -14.02 14.75
C LEU A 70 29.99 -13.66 14.90
N GLY A 71 29.30 -14.28 15.85
CA GLY A 71 27.90 -13.98 16.17
C GLY A 71 27.72 -12.55 16.64
N GLU A 72 28.57 -12.05 17.55
CA GLU A 72 28.55 -10.64 17.98
C GLU A 72 28.74 -9.67 16.80
N THR A 73 29.60 -10.02 15.84
CA THR A 73 29.79 -9.25 14.61
C THR A 73 28.48 -9.19 13.82
N TYR A 74 27.79 -10.32 13.64
CA TYR A 74 26.49 -10.34 12.95
C TYR A 74 25.42 -9.55 13.69
N ILE A 75 25.38 -9.63 15.03
CA ILE A 75 24.43 -8.85 15.85
C ILE A 75 24.68 -7.35 15.67
N SER A 76 25.95 -6.91 15.67
CA SER A 76 26.30 -5.50 15.45
C SER A 76 25.92 -4.96 14.08
N GLU A 77 25.66 -5.85 13.13
CA GLU A 77 25.20 -5.55 11.76
C GLU A 77 23.70 -5.81 11.57
N ASP A 78 22.94 -6.01 12.66
CA ASP A 78 21.50 -6.36 12.68
C ASP A 78 21.19 -7.69 11.94
N LYS A 79 22.16 -8.58 11.80
CA LYS A 79 22.03 -9.87 11.11
C LYS A 79 21.74 -11.02 12.10
N TYR A 80 20.73 -10.84 12.94
CA TYR A 80 20.39 -11.78 14.04
C TYR A 80 20.22 -13.22 13.58
N ALA A 81 19.53 -13.46 12.46
CA ALA A 81 19.34 -14.80 11.92
C ALA A 81 20.66 -15.52 11.58
N LYS A 82 21.70 -14.77 11.13
CA LYS A 82 23.02 -15.34 10.86
C LYS A 82 23.78 -15.67 12.14
N ALA A 83 23.68 -14.82 13.16
CA ALA A 83 24.27 -15.11 14.47
C ALA A 83 23.67 -16.39 15.07
N ILE A 84 22.35 -16.50 15.08
CA ILE A 84 21.63 -17.67 15.59
C ILE A 84 21.99 -18.94 14.80
N SER A 85 22.09 -18.86 13.47
CA SER A 85 22.53 -20.00 12.65
C SER A 85 23.93 -20.42 13.00
N ALA A 86 24.90 -19.50 13.14
CA ALA A 86 26.27 -19.81 13.50
C ALA A 86 26.35 -20.47 14.87
N TYR A 87 25.58 -20.04 15.85
CA TYR A 87 25.51 -20.65 17.17
C TYR A 87 24.86 -22.04 17.12
N LYS A 88 23.80 -22.24 16.34
CA LYS A 88 23.21 -23.58 16.15
C LYS A 88 24.17 -24.54 15.49
N ASP A 89 24.88 -24.10 14.44
CA ASP A 89 25.85 -24.93 13.71
C ASP A 89 27.06 -25.29 14.57
N SER A 90 27.40 -24.48 15.57
CA SER A 90 28.52 -24.77 16.46
C SER A 90 28.28 -25.97 17.35
N LYS A 91 27.04 -26.24 17.72
CA LYS A 91 26.66 -27.39 18.57
C LYS A 91 26.99 -28.74 17.93
N ASP A 92 26.96 -28.82 16.59
CA ASP A 92 27.36 -30.04 15.86
C ASP A 92 28.86 -30.32 15.92
N VAL A 93 29.67 -29.33 16.32
CA VAL A 93 31.10 -29.42 16.40
C VAL A 93 31.57 -29.63 17.86
N TYR A 94 31.11 -28.75 18.73
CA TYR A 94 31.38 -28.81 20.16
C TYR A 94 30.22 -28.12 20.92
N ASP A 95 29.63 -28.85 21.86
CA ASP A 95 28.50 -28.39 22.65
C ASP A 95 28.80 -28.47 24.15
N ASP A 96 28.99 -27.33 24.77
CA ASP A 96 29.14 -27.18 26.24
C ASP A 96 27.92 -26.48 26.89
N GLY A 97 26.88 -26.20 26.09
CA GLY A 97 25.67 -25.48 26.49
C GLY A 97 25.75 -23.96 26.33
N SER A 98 26.92 -23.38 26.03
CA SER A 98 27.07 -21.92 25.86
C SER A 98 26.26 -21.38 24.67
N ALA A 99 26.21 -22.14 23.57
CA ALA A 99 25.51 -21.77 22.38
C ALA A 99 24.01 -21.58 22.63
N ASP A 100 23.37 -22.35 23.51
CA ASP A 100 21.96 -22.21 23.86
C ASP A 100 21.69 -20.85 24.54
N THR A 101 22.60 -20.43 25.41
CA THR A 101 22.48 -19.08 26.04
C THR A 101 22.62 -17.97 25.02
N TRP A 102 23.60 -18.04 24.13
CA TRP A 102 23.79 -17.03 23.08
C TRP A 102 22.65 -16.97 22.11
N ILE A 103 22.04 -18.10 21.75
CA ILE A 103 20.84 -18.15 20.92
C ILE A 103 19.69 -17.41 21.63
N ALA A 104 19.41 -17.74 22.90
CA ALA A 104 18.32 -17.14 23.65
C ALA A 104 18.51 -15.61 23.82
N ASP A 105 19.73 -15.18 24.12
CA ASP A 105 20.05 -13.75 24.24
C ASP A 105 19.89 -13.02 22.91
N THR A 106 20.34 -13.64 21.82
CA THR A 106 20.22 -13.06 20.47
C THR A 106 18.77 -12.98 20.01
N GLU A 107 17.95 -14.01 20.29
CA GLU A 107 16.51 -14.01 20.02
C GLU A 107 15.79 -12.92 20.81
N SER A 108 16.19 -12.72 22.07
CA SER A 108 15.65 -11.62 22.89
C SER A 108 15.99 -10.23 22.33
N GLN A 109 17.24 -10.03 21.91
CA GLN A 109 17.69 -8.78 21.30
C GLN A 109 16.99 -8.52 19.96
N TYR A 110 16.85 -9.56 19.13
CA TYR A 110 16.10 -9.46 17.86
C TYR A 110 14.67 -9.03 18.08
N LYS A 111 13.97 -9.68 19.02
CA LYS A 111 12.60 -9.32 19.38
C LYS A 111 12.50 -7.86 19.83
N GLN A 112 13.35 -7.42 20.74
CA GLN A 112 13.34 -6.04 21.26
C GLN A 112 13.62 -5.02 20.16
N ASN A 113 14.55 -5.30 19.27
CA ASN A 113 14.90 -4.40 18.15
C ASN A 113 13.71 -4.23 17.21
N VAL A 114 13.09 -5.32 16.77
CA VAL A 114 11.93 -5.27 15.87
C VAL A 114 10.73 -4.63 16.55
N GLU A 115 10.44 -4.93 17.82
CA GLU A 115 9.35 -4.30 18.57
C GLU A 115 9.54 -2.77 18.69
N ALA A 116 10.78 -2.30 18.94
CA ALA A 116 11.09 -0.88 18.95
C ALA A 116 10.90 -0.21 17.56
N GLN A 117 11.25 -0.93 16.49
CA GLN A 117 11.00 -0.46 15.12
C GLN A 117 9.51 -0.38 14.82
N ILE A 118 8.72 -1.37 15.24
CA ILE A 118 7.26 -1.37 15.10
C ILE A 118 6.66 -0.17 15.81
N GLU A 119 7.03 0.10 17.07
CA GLU A 119 6.55 1.27 17.83
C GLU A 119 6.85 2.58 17.09
N LYS A 120 8.04 2.69 16.50
CA LYS A 120 8.39 3.85 15.68
C LYS A 120 7.52 3.95 14.43
N CYS A 121 7.34 2.85 13.67
CA CYS A 121 6.48 2.85 12.50
C CYS A 121 5.04 3.26 12.83
N VAL A 122 4.48 2.76 13.94
CA VAL A 122 3.14 3.15 14.41
C VAL A 122 3.09 4.65 14.74
N SER A 123 4.10 5.17 15.45
CA SER A 123 4.16 6.60 15.78
C SER A 123 4.26 7.50 14.55
N ASP A 124 4.96 7.03 13.51
CA ASP A 124 5.10 7.71 12.22
C ASP A 124 3.87 7.52 11.31
N GLY A 125 2.92 6.66 11.71
CA GLY A 125 1.71 6.34 10.96
C GLY A 125 1.91 5.30 9.86
N ASP A 126 3.05 4.64 9.82
CA ASP A 126 3.37 3.55 8.87
C ASP A 126 2.89 2.18 9.40
N TYR A 127 1.57 2.03 9.47
CA TYR A 127 0.94 0.78 9.92
C TYR A 127 1.28 -0.41 9.02
N GLN A 128 1.48 -0.16 7.73
CA GLN A 128 1.79 -1.23 6.78
C GLN A 128 3.13 -1.91 7.12
N THR A 129 4.18 -1.14 7.36
CA THR A 129 5.50 -1.67 7.76
C THR A 129 5.40 -2.33 9.13
N ALA A 130 4.73 -1.72 10.11
CA ALA A 130 4.53 -2.29 11.44
C ALA A 130 3.86 -3.68 11.40
N ILE A 131 2.83 -3.87 10.56
CA ILE A 131 2.17 -5.17 10.39
C ILE A 131 3.10 -6.19 9.70
N ILE A 132 3.93 -5.77 8.76
CA ILE A 132 4.94 -6.64 8.12
C ILE A 132 5.93 -7.13 9.16
N ASP A 133 6.47 -6.25 9.99
CA ASP A 133 7.44 -6.57 11.03
C ASP A 133 6.85 -7.54 12.09
N TYR A 134 5.58 -7.35 12.48
CA TYR A 134 4.90 -8.33 13.36
C TYR A 134 4.70 -9.69 12.70
N ASN A 135 4.42 -9.75 11.39
CA ASN A 135 4.34 -11.02 10.67
C ASN A 135 5.70 -11.72 10.62
N GLU A 136 6.81 -10.98 10.47
CA GLU A 136 8.16 -11.54 10.54
C GLU A 136 8.47 -12.14 11.92
N LEU A 137 8.09 -11.45 13.00
CA LEU A 137 8.20 -11.98 14.36
C LEU A 137 7.35 -13.26 14.54
N TYR A 138 6.11 -13.26 14.05
CA TYR A 138 5.26 -14.44 14.09
C TYR A 138 5.88 -15.60 13.31
N ASP A 139 6.39 -15.34 12.11
CA ASP A 139 6.98 -16.38 11.27
C ASP A 139 8.22 -16.99 11.90
N TYR A 140 9.00 -16.20 12.62
CA TYR A 140 10.20 -16.67 13.30
C TYR A 140 9.88 -17.41 14.61
N PHE A 141 9.12 -16.78 15.51
CA PHE A 141 8.87 -17.30 16.85
C PHE A 141 7.68 -18.27 16.94
N LYS A 142 6.76 -18.24 15.97
CA LYS A 142 5.47 -18.99 15.97
C LYS A 142 4.65 -18.73 17.23
N ASP A 143 4.75 -17.52 17.77
CA ASP A 143 4.01 -17.06 18.95
C ASP A 143 2.70 -16.39 18.52
N GLU A 144 1.58 -17.03 18.86
CA GLU A 144 0.22 -16.57 18.49
C GLU A 144 -0.13 -15.19 19.09
N THR A 145 0.61 -14.70 20.06
CA THR A 145 0.40 -13.34 20.59
C THR A 145 0.60 -12.27 19.52
N TYR A 146 1.44 -12.52 18.52
CA TYR A 146 1.64 -11.58 17.42
C TYR A 146 0.45 -11.48 16.48
N THR A 147 -0.33 -12.55 16.30
CA THR A 147 -1.55 -12.49 15.50
C THR A 147 -2.60 -11.57 16.13
N VAL A 148 -2.68 -11.56 17.46
CA VAL A 148 -3.54 -10.64 18.21
C VAL A 148 -3.08 -9.19 18.03
N LYS A 149 -1.76 -8.93 18.17
CA LYS A 149 -1.18 -7.59 17.96
C LYS A 149 -1.38 -7.07 16.53
N ILE A 150 -1.27 -7.95 15.53
CA ILE A 150 -1.56 -7.62 14.13
C ILE A 150 -3.01 -7.18 13.98
N ALA A 151 -3.96 -7.96 14.52
CA ALA A 151 -5.39 -7.63 14.42
C ALA A 151 -5.72 -6.31 15.15
N GLU A 152 -5.12 -6.05 16.32
CA GLU A 152 -5.27 -4.78 17.03
C GLU A 152 -4.75 -3.60 16.20
N LEU A 153 -3.59 -3.77 15.57
CA LEU A 153 -2.98 -2.73 14.76
C LEU A 153 -3.74 -2.48 13.44
N GLU A 154 -4.28 -3.54 12.83
CA GLU A 154 -5.17 -3.43 11.68
C GLU A 154 -6.43 -2.63 12.03
N ASN A 155 -7.08 -2.92 13.16
CA ASN A 155 -8.23 -2.16 13.64
C ASN A 155 -7.89 -0.68 13.92
N GLU A 156 -6.75 -0.40 14.54
CA GLU A 156 -6.30 0.97 14.79
C GLU A 156 -6.10 1.73 13.47
N TRP A 157 -5.47 1.07 12.49
CA TRP A 157 -5.26 1.66 11.16
C TRP A 157 -6.58 1.94 10.44
N VAL A 158 -7.53 0.98 10.44
CA VAL A 158 -8.88 1.15 9.89
C VAL A 158 -9.55 2.39 10.50
N ASN A 159 -9.65 2.45 11.82
CA ASN A 159 -10.27 3.57 12.51
C ASN A 159 -9.64 4.92 12.13
N LYS A 160 -8.32 4.97 12.02
CA LYS A 160 -7.59 6.19 11.66
C LYS A 160 -7.91 6.65 10.23
N VAL A 161 -7.79 5.73 9.25
CA VAL A 161 -8.00 6.11 7.84
C VAL A 161 -9.47 6.42 7.53
N VAL A 162 -10.41 5.75 8.20
CA VAL A 162 -11.85 6.04 8.10
C VAL A 162 -12.14 7.45 8.65
N ALA A 163 -11.62 7.78 9.84
CA ALA A 163 -11.80 9.11 10.43
C ALA A 163 -11.18 10.21 9.56
N GLU A 164 -9.99 9.99 9.01
CA GLU A 164 -9.31 10.93 8.11
C GLU A 164 -10.07 11.08 6.79
N SER A 165 -10.55 9.98 6.22
CA SER A 165 -11.39 9.99 5.02
C SER A 165 -12.68 10.80 5.23
N GLU A 166 -13.35 10.63 6.36
CA GLU A 166 -14.56 11.39 6.72
C GLU A 166 -14.28 12.89 6.86
N GLN A 167 -13.11 13.24 7.39
CA GLN A 167 -12.70 14.64 7.47
C GLN A 167 -12.50 15.26 6.07
N TYR A 168 -11.87 14.55 5.15
CA TYR A 168 -11.73 14.99 3.77
C TYR A 168 -13.10 15.07 3.08
N LEU A 169 -13.95 14.06 3.28
CA LEU A 169 -15.29 14.02 2.72
C LEU A 169 -16.14 15.22 3.17
N SER A 170 -16.12 15.56 4.45
CA SER A 170 -16.84 16.71 5.01
C SER A 170 -16.35 18.07 4.47
N ASN A 171 -15.11 18.13 4.02
CA ASN A 171 -14.52 19.30 3.36
C ASN A 171 -14.74 19.33 1.84
N GLY A 172 -15.40 18.31 1.27
CA GLY A 172 -15.60 18.17 -0.17
C GLY A 172 -14.36 17.73 -0.94
N ASP A 173 -13.32 17.25 -0.25
CA ASP A 173 -12.08 16.74 -0.87
C ASP A 173 -12.18 15.23 -1.11
N TYR A 174 -13.01 14.86 -2.06
CA TYR A 174 -13.30 13.45 -2.39
C TYR A 174 -12.08 12.67 -2.85
N GLN A 175 -11.14 13.34 -3.51
CA GLN A 175 -9.91 12.69 -4.00
C GLN A 175 -9.02 12.25 -2.85
N ASN A 176 -8.79 13.11 -1.86
CA ASN A 176 -7.99 12.76 -0.70
C ASN A 176 -8.77 11.82 0.24
N ALA A 177 -10.10 11.95 0.35
CA ALA A 177 -10.93 10.99 1.06
C ALA A 177 -10.76 9.55 0.54
N LYS A 178 -10.72 9.36 -0.76
CA LYS A 178 -10.47 8.04 -1.39
C LYS A 178 -9.00 7.62 -1.24
N LYS A 179 -8.07 8.54 -1.43
CA LYS A 179 -6.63 8.27 -1.40
C LYS A 179 -6.16 7.72 -0.06
N VAL A 180 -6.67 8.24 1.05
CA VAL A 180 -6.26 7.81 2.39
C VAL A 180 -6.69 6.38 2.71
N LEU A 181 -7.79 5.89 2.12
CA LEU A 181 -8.29 4.52 2.30
C LEU A 181 -7.48 3.47 1.52
N ASN A 182 -6.93 3.83 0.36
CA ASN A 182 -6.32 2.87 -0.57
C ASN A 182 -5.26 1.95 0.04
N PRO A 183 -4.31 2.41 0.88
CA PRO A 183 -3.31 1.52 1.46
C PRO A 183 -3.93 0.46 2.39
N ALA A 184 -4.91 0.85 3.20
CA ALA A 184 -5.61 -0.06 4.11
C ALA A 184 -6.49 -1.04 3.34
N LEU A 185 -7.27 -0.59 2.34
CA LEU A 185 -8.06 -1.45 1.44
C LEU A 185 -7.19 -2.46 0.69
N GLY A 186 -5.98 -2.07 0.31
CA GLY A 186 -5.03 -2.97 -0.36
C GLY A 186 -4.55 -4.11 0.54
N ARG A 187 -4.47 -3.90 1.85
CA ARG A 187 -3.97 -4.85 2.84
C ARG A 187 -5.09 -5.64 3.52
N ILE A 188 -6.14 -4.94 3.96
CA ILE A 188 -7.25 -5.48 4.79
C ILE A 188 -8.50 -5.58 3.91
N LYS A 189 -8.47 -6.53 2.97
CA LYS A 189 -9.44 -6.61 1.85
C LYS A 189 -10.89 -6.88 2.27
N ASP A 190 -11.10 -7.51 3.42
CA ASP A 190 -12.42 -7.98 3.85
C ASP A 190 -13.00 -7.18 5.01
N ASP A 191 -12.41 -6.02 5.31
CA ASP A 191 -12.91 -5.13 6.35
C ASP A 191 -14.17 -4.39 5.88
N GLU A 192 -15.26 -4.53 6.63
CA GLU A 192 -16.57 -3.99 6.28
C GLU A 192 -16.64 -2.47 6.50
N GLU A 193 -15.88 -1.93 7.45
CA GLU A 193 -15.87 -0.49 7.73
C GLU A 193 -15.13 0.27 6.64
N LEU A 194 -13.99 -0.25 6.17
CA LEU A 194 -13.28 0.30 5.02
C LEU A 194 -14.12 0.28 3.75
N LYS A 195 -14.80 -0.83 3.46
CA LYS A 195 -15.70 -0.95 2.31
C LYS A 195 -16.88 0.01 2.40
N ALA A 196 -17.48 0.15 3.58
CA ALA A 196 -18.57 1.07 3.80
C ALA A 196 -18.13 2.52 3.59
N GLN A 197 -16.96 2.88 4.08
CA GLN A 197 -16.42 4.23 3.89
C GLN A 197 -16.03 4.50 2.43
N GLU A 198 -15.45 3.52 1.71
CA GLU A 198 -15.18 3.64 0.28
C GLU A 198 -16.47 3.88 -0.52
N ALA A 199 -17.52 3.08 -0.27
CA ALA A 199 -18.82 3.24 -0.90
C ALA A 199 -19.42 4.61 -0.60
N ARG A 200 -19.29 5.11 0.63
CA ARG A 200 -19.75 6.43 1.01
C ARG A 200 -18.99 7.55 0.28
N VAL A 201 -17.67 7.44 0.15
CA VAL A 201 -16.89 8.40 -0.64
C VAL A 201 -17.32 8.38 -2.10
N GLU A 202 -17.60 7.22 -2.67
CA GLU A 202 -18.10 7.11 -4.04
C GLU A 202 -19.48 7.73 -4.21
N GLU A 203 -20.39 7.50 -3.26
CA GLU A 203 -21.73 8.10 -3.25
C GLU A 203 -21.70 9.64 -3.26
N PHE A 204 -20.80 10.23 -2.47
CA PHE A 204 -20.67 11.70 -2.39
C PHE A 204 -19.76 12.31 -3.46
N THR A 205 -19.03 11.49 -4.23
CA THR A 205 -18.13 12.00 -5.26
C THR A 205 -18.91 12.56 -6.43
N PRO A 206 -18.71 13.85 -6.79
CA PRO A 206 -19.43 14.45 -7.92
C PRO A 206 -19.14 13.73 -9.24
N VAL A 207 -20.18 13.43 -9.98
CA VAL A 207 -20.10 12.83 -11.31
C VAL A 207 -20.26 13.92 -12.36
N ASN A 208 -19.39 13.91 -13.37
CA ASN A 208 -19.54 14.83 -14.49
C ASN A 208 -20.79 14.43 -15.29
N LEU A 209 -21.78 15.33 -15.36
CA LEU A 209 -23.01 15.11 -16.09
C LEU A 209 -22.77 14.66 -17.54
N PHE A 210 -21.76 15.21 -18.20
CA PHE A 210 -21.42 14.86 -19.59
C PHE A 210 -20.69 13.52 -19.76
N SER A 211 -20.34 12.85 -18.67
CA SER A 211 -19.86 11.46 -18.68
C SER A 211 -21.00 10.44 -18.54
N LEU A 212 -22.20 10.88 -18.19
CA LEU A 212 -23.38 10.03 -18.17
C LEU A 212 -23.91 9.81 -19.58
N ASP A 213 -24.50 8.64 -19.81
CA ASP A 213 -25.19 8.38 -21.08
C ASP A 213 -26.43 9.27 -21.18
N SER A 214 -26.53 10.09 -22.23
CA SER A 214 -27.71 10.87 -22.50
C SER A 214 -28.85 9.98 -22.98
N PHE A 215 -30.04 10.16 -22.39
CA PHE A 215 -31.24 9.44 -22.86
C PHE A 215 -31.69 9.96 -24.23
N ALA A 216 -31.59 11.26 -24.45
CA ALA A 216 -31.90 11.90 -25.73
C ALA A 216 -31.15 13.22 -25.87
N GLU A 217 -30.82 13.56 -27.11
CA GLU A 217 -30.21 14.83 -27.47
C GLU A 217 -30.96 15.40 -28.67
N THR A 218 -31.28 16.68 -28.59
CA THR A 218 -32.00 17.40 -29.65
C THR A 218 -31.27 18.70 -29.94
N THR A 219 -30.95 18.93 -31.20
CA THR A 219 -30.36 20.17 -31.68
C THR A 219 -31.30 20.86 -32.67
N GLY A 220 -31.45 22.16 -32.54
CA GLY A 220 -32.14 22.98 -33.52
C GLY A 220 -31.39 23.07 -34.84
N GLN A 221 -32.06 23.49 -35.91
CA GLN A 221 -31.51 23.45 -37.28
C GLN A 221 -30.25 24.29 -37.51
N CYS A 222 -29.99 25.27 -36.67
CA CYS A 222 -28.85 26.17 -36.79
C CYS A 222 -27.86 26.03 -35.63
N VAL A 223 -27.86 24.89 -34.95
CA VAL A 223 -27.05 24.66 -33.75
C VAL A 223 -26.04 23.56 -34.00
N SER A 224 -24.80 23.83 -33.71
CA SER A 224 -23.74 22.80 -33.63
C SER A 224 -23.26 22.62 -32.20
N VAL A 225 -22.97 21.39 -31.84
CA VAL A 225 -22.52 21.01 -30.47
C VAL A 225 -21.18 20.32 -30.55
N LYS A 226 -20.23 20.79 -29.78
CA LYS A 226 -18.90 20.21 -29.64
C LYS A 226 -18.59 19.96 -28.18
N ASN A 227 -17.65 19.07 -27.90
CA ASN A 227 -17.13 18.92 -26.55
C ASN A 227 -16.32 20.16 -26.20
N TRP A 228 -16.54 20.66 -24.99
CA TRP A 228 -15.69 21.66 -24.35
C TRP A 228 -14.56 20.95 -23.60
N SER A 229 -13.33 21.25 -23.96
CA SER A 229 -12.16 20.66 -23.38
C SER A 229 -11.54 21.57 -22.32
N THR A 230 -10.66 21.01 -21.49
CA THR A 230 -9.96 21.76 -20.42
C THR A 230 -9.10 22.93 -20.94
N GLY A 231 -8.76 22.95 -22.25
CA GLY A 231 -8.03 24.05 -22.89
C GLY A 231 -8.91 25.19 -23.40
N ASP A 232 -10.21 24.97 -23.52
CA ASP A 232 -11.16 25.98 -23.94
C ASP A 232 -11.37 27.04 -22.85
N LYS A 233 -11.65 28.28 -23.23
CA LYS A 233 -11.72 29.37 -22.28
C LYS A 233 -13.12 30.04 -22.32
N THR A 234 -13.63 30.36 -21.12
CA THR A 234 -14.79 31.22 -20.94
C THR A 234 -14.46 32.65 -21.42
N ASN A 235 -15.48 33.45 -21.60
CA ASN A 235 -15.37 34.90 -21.96
C ASN A 235 -14.50 35.70 -20.98
N THR A 236 -14.36 35.22 -19.73
CA THR A 236 -13.46 35.81 -18.71
C THR A 236 -12.02 35.24 -18.76
N GLY A 237 -11.74 34.30 -19.69
CA GLY A 237 -10.42 33.73 -19.87
C GLY A 237 -10.11 32.51 -18.98
N ASN A 238 -11.05 32.07 -18.14
CA ASN A 238 -10.90 30.90 -17.29
C ASN A 238 -10.97 29.60 -18.10
N SER A 239 -10.17 28.63 -17.75
CA SER A 239 -10.10 27.30 -18.38
C SER A 239 -10.10 26.19 -17.32
N GLY A 240 -9.99 24.93 -17.75
CA GLY A 240 -9.99 23.78 -16.84
C GLY A 240 -11.35 23.09 -16.70
N TYR A 241 -12.34 23.54 -17.43
CA TYR A 241 -13.70 22.97 -17.42
C TYR A 241 -13.85 21.92 -18.51
N VAL A 242 -14.79 21.02 -18.31
CA VAL A 242 -15.25 20.05 -19.31
C VAL A 242 -16.78 20.19 -19.48
N GLY A 243 -17.28 20.01 -20.70
CA GLY A 243 -18.71 20.22 -20.94
C GLY A 243 -19.09 20.17 -22.41
N LYS A 244 -20.12 20.90 -22.76
CA LYS A 244 -20.60 21.08 -24.14
C LYS A 244 -20.49 22.54 -24.55
N LYS A 245 -19.98 22.77 -25.76
CA LYS A 245 -19.95 24.05 -26.44
C LYS A 245 -21.08 24.03 -27.47
N VAL A 246 -22.03 24.91 -27.28
CA VAL A 246 -23.16 25.12 -28.21
C VAL A 246 -22.87 26.36 -29.04
N SER A 247 -22.83 26.20 -30.36
CA SER A 247 -22.61 27.32 -31.31
C SER A 247 -23.76 27.45 -32.23
N VAL A 248 -24.16 28.69 -32.50
CA VAL A 248 -25.17 29.00 -33.50
C VAL A 248 -24.48 29.39 -34.79
N GLU A 249 -24.78 28.65 -35.86
CA GLU A 249 -24.27 28.95 -37.21
C GLU A 249 -25.34 29.73 -37.97
N ASP A 250 -25.17 31.04 -38.06
CA ASP A 250 -26.10 31.90 -38.82
C ASP A 250 -25.51 32.21 -40.21
N ASN A 251 -25.72 31.30 -41.13
CA ASN A 251 -25.36 31.48 -42.53
C ASN A 251 -26.57 31.71 -43.45
N MET A 252 -27.77 31.91 -42.91
CA MET A 252 -28.97 32.04 -43.71
C MET A 252 -29.81 33.26 -43.32
N GLY A 253 -30.14 34.03 -44.32
CA GLY A 253 -30.86 35.27 -44.24
C GLY A 253 -32.13 35.23 -43.40
N ILE A 254 -32.49 36.41 -42.92
CA ILE A 254 -33.65 36.76 -42.10
C ILE A 254 -34.95 36.18 -42.74
N GLY A 255 -35.52 35.19 -42.13
CA GLY A 255 -36.83 34.67 -42.48
C GLY A 255 -37.13 33.35 -41.84
N ASP A 256 -38.11 33.37 -40.96
CA ASP A 256 -38.77 32.25 -40.29
C ASP A 256 -38.11 31.66 -39.05
N LEU A 257 -38.95 31.36 -38.08
CA LEU A 257 -38.72 30.81 -36.74
C LEU A 257 -37.65 29.72 -36.73
N LYS A 258 -36.39 30.16 -36.55
CA LYS A 258 -35.28 29.24 -36.42
C LYS A 258 -35.25 28.69 -35.00
N ASP A 259 -35.09 27.40 -34.87
CA ASP A 259 -34.87 26.75 -33.57
C ASP A 259 -33.39 26.76 -33.22
N TYR A 260 -33.00 27.60 -32.27
CA TYR A 260 -31.65 27.75 -31.77
C TYR A 260 -31.42 26.99 -30.45
N ARG A 261 -32.28 26.00 -30.13
CA ARG A 261 -32.20 25.28 -28.88
C ARG A 261 -31.31 24.06 -28.99
N TYR A 262 -30.53 23.85 -27.96
CA TYR A 262 -29.90 22.59 -27.65
C TYR A 262 -30.52 22.02 -26.40
N LYS A 263 -30.93 20.77 -26.42
CA LYS A 263 -31.50 20.07 -25.28
C LYS A 263 -30.87 18.71 -25.18
N THR A 264 -30.36 18.36 -24.00
CA THR A 264 -29.92 17.01 -23.64
C THR A 264 -30.72 16.54 -22.44
N ILE A 265 -31.07 15.25 -22.42
CA ILE A 265 -31.84 14.61 -21.37
C ILE A 265 -31.03 13.52 -20.77
N TYR A 266 -30.90 13.52 -19.46
CA TYR A 266 -30.26 12.48 -18.69
C TYR A 266 -31.28 11.79 -17.79
N ASN A 267 -31.18 10.46 -17.68
CA ASN A 267 -31.94 9.73 -16.69
C ASN A 267 -31.08 9.62 -15.43
N ILE A 268 -31.47 10.29 -14.36
CA ILE A 268 -30.72 10.35 -13.10
C ILE A 268 -31.29 9.41 -12.03
N ASP A 269 -32.45 8.81 -12.26
CA ASP A 269 -33.11 7.79 -11.40
C ASP A 269 -33.10 8.11 -9.88
N GLY A 270 -33.06 9.40 -9.53
CA GLY A 270 -32.99 9.83 -8.13
C GLY A 270 -31.63 9.61 -7.45
N ASN A 271 -30.59 9.32 -8.20
CA ASN A 271 -29.24 9.04 -7.65
C ASN A 271 -28.43 10.32 -7.33
N TYR A 272 -28.96 11.49 -7.65
CA TYR A 272 -28.25 12.76 -7.47
C TYR A 272 -29.17 13.81 -6.83
N ASP A 273 -28.62 14.51 -5.82
CA ASP A 273 -29.34 15.52 -5.05
C ASP A 273 -29.12 16.94 -5.58
N THR A 274 -27.94 17.19 -6.14
CA THR A 274 -27.49 18.52 -6.50
C THR A 274 -26.89 18.53 -7.90
N LEU A 275 -27.23 19.56 -8.70
CA LEU A 275 -26.58 19.88 -9.97
C LEU A 275 -25.72 21.12 -9.78
N THR A 276 -24.41 21.00 -9.96
CA THR A 276 -23.50 22.16 -9.96
C THR A 276 -22.80 22.29 -11.29
N GLY A 277 -22.47 23.51 -11.67
CA GLY A 277 -21.79 23.76 -12.93
C GLY A 277 -21.60 25.22 -13.23
N LEU A 278 -21.11 25.47 -14.45
CA LEU A 278 -20.88 26.82 -14.97
C LEU A 278 -21.56 26.96 -16.33
N PHE A 279 -22.35 28.00 -16.48
CA PHE A 279 -22.89 28.42 -17.77
C PHE A 279 -22.20 29.73 -18.22
N ALA A 280 -21.46 29.67 -19.31
CA ALA A 280 -20.61 30.77 -19.76
C ALA A 280 -20.70 30.99 -21.27
N ILE A 281 -20.41 32.20 -21.69
CA ILE A 281 -20.11 32.48 -23.09
C ILE A 281 -18.67 32.07 -23.41
N ASP A 282 -18.44 31.60 -24.62
CA ASP A 282 -17.11 31.26 -25.12
C ASP A 282 -16.23 32.51 -25.29
N PHE A 283 -14.93 32.35 -25.12
CA PHE A 283 -13.94 33.43 -25.26
C PHE A 283 -14.00 34.12 -26.63
N ASP A 284 -14.22 33.37 -27.70
CA ASP A 284 -14.31 33.92 -29.06
C ASP A 284 -15.54 34.82 -29.25
N SER A 285 -16.54 34.70 -28.39
CA SER A 285 -17.79 35.49 -28.39
C SER A 285 -17.84 36.55 -27.28
N LYS A 286 -16.72 36.81 -26.59
CA LYS A 286 -16.66 37.73 -25.43
C LYS A 286 -17.08 39.17 -25.77
N ASP A 287 -16.94 39.59 -27.02
CA ASP A 287 -17.26 40.92 -27.49
C ASP A 287 -18.72 41.01 -28.09
N CYS A 288 -19.46 39.92 -28.08
CA CYS A 288 -20.85 39.85 -28.54
C CYS A 288 -21.80 40.38 -27.44
N THR A 289 -21.94 41.69 -27.31
CA THR A 289 -22.65 42.35 -26.22
C THR A 289 -24.02 42.96 -26.64
N ALA A 290 -24.36 42.93 -27.94
CA ALA A 290 -25.61 43.49 -28.44
C ALA A 290 -26.83 42.71 -27.91
N ASP A 291 -27.96 43.38 -27.78
CA ASP A 291 -29.20 42.83 -27.19
C ASP A 291 -29.81 41.63 -27.95
N ASN A 292 -29.45 41.46 -29.22
CA ASN A 292 -29.84 40.30 -30.02
C ASN A 292 -28.88 39.13 -29.94
N PHE A 293 -27.78 39.25 -29.19
CA PHE A 293 -26.83 38.16 -28.91
C PHE A 293 -26.88 37.80 -27.43
N GLY A 294 -27.01 36.55 -27.16
CA GLY A 294 -26.99 36.02 -25.79
C GLY A 294 -27.51 34.60 -25.74
N ALA A 295 -27.29 33.98 -24.59
CA ALA A 295 -27.76 32.62 -24.30
C ALA A 295 -28.55 32.59 -23.00
N GLN A 296 -29.47 31.69 -22.89
CA GLN A 296 -30.25 31.44 -21.68
C GLN A 296 -30.21 29.96 -21.35
N PHE A 297 -29.96 29.64 -20.10
CA PHE A 297 -29.85 28.27 -19.63
C PHE A 297 -31.10 27.85 -18.88
N PHE A 298 -31.55 26.64 -19.12
CA PHE A 298 -32.68 26.04 -18.45
C PHE A 298 -32.31 24.68 -17.87
N VAL A 299 -32.82 24.38 -16.70
CA VAL A 299 -32.86 23.04 -16.16
C VAL A 299 -34.31 22.63 -15.95
N LEU A 300 -34.68 21.48 -16.50
CA LEU A 300 -36.00 20.93 -16.36
C LEU A 300 -35.93 19.59 -15.64
N GLY A 301 -36.85 19.33 -14.73
CA GLY A 301 -37.08 18.04 -14.10
C GLY A 301 -38.43 17.52 -14.53
N ASP A 302 -38.47 16.43 -15.30
CA ASP A 302 -39.69 15.80 -15.84
C ASP A 302 -40.62 16.77 -16.59
N ASP A 303 -40.34 17.75 -17.19
CA ASP A 303 -41.11 18.79 -17.88
C ASP A 303 -41.35 20.08 -17.06
N ASP A 304 -41.05 20.08 -15.75
CA ASP A 304 -41.11 21.31 -14.96
C ASP A 304 -39.79 22.09 -15.04
N ILE A 305 -39.88 23.40 -15.14
CA ILE A 305 -38.70 24.27 -15.09
C ILE A 305 -38.22 24.35 -13.63
N LEU A 306 -37.07 23.72 -13.35
CA LEU A 306 -36.41 23.81 -12.05
C LEU A 306 -35.59 25.08 -11.94
N TYR A 307 -34.99 25.52 -13.05
CA TYR A 307 -34.18 26.71 -13.13
C TYR A 307 -34.25 27.33 -14.52
N LYS A 308 -34.17 28.65 -14.56
CA LYS A 308 -34.07 29.47 -15.76
C LYS A 308 -33.16 30.64 -15.47
N SER A 309 -32.06 30.77 -16.23
CA SER A 309 -31.17 31.92 -16.11
C SER A 309 -31.78 33.19 -16.72
N ASP A 310 -31.21 34.33 -16.35
CA ASP A 310 -31.28 35.50 -17.19
C ASP A 310 -30.52 35.30 -18.50
N TRP A 311 -30.70 36.17 -19.46
CA TRP A 311 -29.89 36.18 -20.66
C TRP A 311 -28.46 36.61 -20.32
N ILE A 312 -27.45 35.82 -20.73
CA ILE A 312 -26.05 36.18 -20.63
C ILE A 312 -25.47 36.50 -22.01
N ARG A 313 -24.57 37.43 -22.03
CA ARG A 313 -23.88 37.96 -23.23
C ARG A 313 -22.39 37.87 -23.11
N GLY A 314 -21.66 38.19 -24.15
CA GLY A 314 -20.19 38.13 -24.17
C GLY A 314 -19.49 38.92 -23.05
N GLY A 315 -20.08 40.09 -22.66
CA GLY A 315 -19.56 40.90 -21.57
C GLY A 315 -19.93 40.49 -20.15
N ASP A 316 -20.85 39.55 -20.00
CA ASP A 316 -21.36 39.14 -18.68
C ASP A 316 -20.44 38.12 -18.02
N MET A 317 -20.47 38.08 -16.67
CA MET A 317 -19.75 37.04 -15.91
C MET A 317 -20.39 35.68 -16.14
N PRO A 318 -19.60 34.59 -16.16
CA PRO A 318 -20.12 33.24 -16.13
C PRO A 318 -21.09 33.03 -14.96
N LEU A 319 -22.16 32.30 -15.21
CA LEU A 319 -23.19 32.01 -14.22
C LEU A 319 -22.87 30.69 -13.53
N GLU A 320 -22.68 30.75 -12.23
CA GLU A 320 -22.55 29.54 -11.41
C GLU A 320 -23.94 28.92 -11.16
N ILE A 321 -24.03 27.64 -11.42
CA ILE A 321 -25.22 26.83 -11.21
C ILE A 321 -25.02 25.99 -9.96
N ASN A 322 -25.93 26.07 -9.00
CA ASN A 322 -26.00 25.23 -7.82
C ASN A 322 -27.47 24.98 -7.49
N LEU A 323 -27.99 23.85 -7.91
CA LEU A 323 -29.41 23.53 -7.84
C LEU A 323 -29.64 22.27 -7.03
N ASP A 324 -30.53 22.35 -6.06
CA ASP A 324 -31.14 21.19 -5.41
C ASP A 324 -32.17 20.56 -6.38
N ILE A 325 -31.83 19.39 -6.89
CA ILE A 325 -32.66 18.65 -7.86
C ILE A 325 -33.50 17.55 -7.20
N TRP A 326 -33.30 17.32 -5.90
CA TRP A 326 -34.02 16.28 -5.14
C TRP A 326 -35.43 16.67 -4.75
N LYS A 327 -35.71 17.93 -4.45
CA LYS A 327 -36.90 18.37 -3.69
C LYS A 327 -38.25 18.37 -4.40
N LYS A 328 -38.38 18.03 -5.68
CA LYS A 328 -39.63 18.28 -6.44
C LYS A 328 -40.36 17.10 -7.08
N SER A 329 -39.93 15.85 -6.91
CA SER A 329 -40.72 14.74 -7.46
C SER A 329 -40.62 13.44 -6.65
N GLY A 330 -41.71 12.74 -6.54
CA GLY A 330 -41.82 11.41 -5.97
C GLY A 330 -41.65 10.27 -6.99
N LEU A 331 -41.04 10.50 -8.15
CA LEU A 331 -40.88 9.53 -9.23
C LEU A 331 -39.59 9.83 -10.02
N SER A 332 -39.03 8.84 -10.70
CA SER A 332 -37.80 8.92 -11.49
C SER A 332 -37.63 10.21 -12.27
N ARG A 333 -36.48 10.89 -12.15
CA ARG A 333 -36.27 12.23 -12.74
C ARG A 333 -35.43 12.20 -13.99
N ARG A 334 -35.81 12.96 -14.97
CA ARG A 334 -35.03 13.33 -16.14
C ARG A 334 -34.65 14.80 -16.03
N ILE A 335 -33.37 15.10 -16.20
CA ILE A 335 -32.87 16.48 -16.32
C ILE A 335 -32.68 16.80 -17.78
N CYS A 336 -33.20 17.97 -18.20
CA CYS A 336 -32.99 18.54 -19.53
C CYS A 336 -32.18 19.83 -19.35
N GLY A 337 -31.08 19.99 -20.07
CA GLY A 337 -30.28 21.21 -20.10
C GLY A 337 -30.03 21.67 -21.52
#